data_d6d9c17874ac108668c7b85abe9ad2d9
#
_entry.id   d6d9c17874ac108668c7b85abe9ad2d9
#
_cell.length_a   1.000
_cell.length_b   1.000
_cell.length_c   1.000
_cell.angle_alpha   90.00
_cell.angle_beta   90.00
_cell.angle_gamma   90.00
#
_symmetry.space_group_name_H-M   'P 1'
#
loop_
_entity.id
_entity.type
_entity.pdbx_description
1 polymer ?
#
loop_
_entity_poly.entity_id
_entity_poly.type
_entity_poly.pdbx_seq_one_letter_code
_entity_poly.pdbx_strand_id
1 'polypeptide(L)'
;MNKILGLFLVFILISNCSLDKKSSLWTESKKIETVNDLVINELFKNEEALNKEFNLNVKIQLKSNPTKNSFVNNLNNNNGRVSYDGSLKSISRFKFSTIDNFDQIEPEILFYGDNIIFFENKGSIFNFDKFSKLIWKKNFYKKFEKKAKPELSLANDKKTLIVADNLAKYYAMNIKTGELIWTKTNVAPFNSQIKIYDDKFFVTDFDNVLRCYSIKDGSELWNVKTDTAFIKSKKKLSLVILNGNIYFNNSIGDISAVDIKTGNLIWQTPTQSSLIYENSFLLETSDLIADDDTILLSNNRNEFFSFSANTGALNWQQKINSNIRPTLIENLIFTVTIEGFLVVIDNKTGNIIRITNVFDKIKKNKRSKIKPVGFIVGTKNIYLTTDNGLLILIDISSGRSSSILKVDNEKISRPFILNKNLFIIKDNSIIKLN
;
A
#
# COMPACT_ATOMS: atom_id res chain seq x y z
N MET A 1 -36.45 7.59 67.61
CA MET A 1 -37.23 6.56 66.87
C MET A 1 -37.88 7.10 65.59
N ASN A 2 -38.33 8.33 65.56
CA ASN A 2 -39.05 8.88 64.35
C ASN A 2 -38.18 9.20 63.11
N LYS A 3 -36.88 9.44 63.27
CA LYS A 3 -35.98 9.73 62.12
C LYS A 3 -35.55 8.48 61.33
N ILE A 4 -35.49 7.32 61.99
CA ILE A 4 -35.16 6.04 61.38
C ILE A 4 -36.34 5.49 60.62
N LEU A 5 -37.58 5.70 61.12
CA LEU A 5 -38.79 5.31 60.45
C LEU A 5 -39.04 6.09 59.14
N GLY A 6 -38.71 7.39 59.16
CA GLY A 6 -38.78 8.24 57.93
C GLY A 6 -37.78 7.81 56.85
N LEU A 7 -36.58 7.41 57.26
CA LEU A 7 -35.55 6.93 56.30
C LEU A 7 -35.96 5.58 55.67
N PHE A 8 -36.64 4.71 56.42
CA PHE A 8 -37.12 3.41 55.93
C PHE A 8 -38.30 3.57 54.96
N LEU A 9 -39.16 4.60 55.18
CA LEU A 9 -40.28 4.91 54.29
C LEU A 9 -39.80 5.51 52.95
N VAL A 10 -38.73 6.32 52.95
CA VAL A 10 -38.13 6.85 51.75
C VAL A 10 -37.43 5.75 50.93
N PHE A 11 -36.83 4.75 51.61
CA PHE A 11 -36.23 3.61 50.93
C PHE A 11 -37.23 2.68 50.26
N ILE A 12 -38.45 2.53 50.85
CA ILE A 12 -39.53 1.76 50.28
C ILE A 12 -40.16 2.45 49.05
N LEU A 13 -40.15 3.79 49.02
CA LEU A 13 -40.65 4.55 47.85
C LEU A 13 -39.67 4.56 46.64
N ILE A 14 -38.39 4.33 46.90
CA ILE A 14 -37.39 4.24 45.86
C ILE A 14 -37.32 2.82 45.23
N SER A 15 -37.74 1.78 45.99
CA SER A 15 -37.70 0.41 45.49
C SER A 15 -38.90 0.00 44.66
N ASN A 16 -39.92 0.85 44.55
CA ASN A 16 -41.12 0.55 43.74
C ASN A 16 -41.09 1.15 42.29
N CYS A 17 -40.02 1.80 41.89
CA CYS A 17 -39.86 2.24 40.53
C CYS A 17 -39.04 1.21 39.75
N SER A 18 -39.68 0.42 38.94
CA SER A 18 -39.12 -0.27 37.78
C SER A 18 -39.15 -1.79 37.71
N LEU A 19 -40.07 -2.46 38.40
CA LEU A 19 -40.31 -3.89 38.18
C LEU A 19 -41.59 -4.22 37.38
N ASP A 20 -42.19 -3.20 36.80
CA ASP A 20 -43.35 -3.45 35.91
C ASP A 20 -42.83 -3.75 34.48
N LYS A 21 -43.17 -4.96 34.01
CA LYS A 21 -42.89 -5.40 32.63
C LYS A 21 -43.52 -4.53 31.54
N LYS A 22 -44.21 -3.47 31.90
CA LYS A 22 -44.80 -2.46 31.01
C LYS A 22 -44.12 -1.12 31.05
N SER A 23 -43.01 -0.93 31.82
CA SER A 23 -42.25 0.30 31.75
C SER A 23 -41.44 0.33 30.45
N SER A 24 -41.39 1.48 29.79
CA SER A 24 -40.70 1.69 28.52
C SER A 24 -39.18 1.42 28.59
N LEU A 25 -38.63 1.20 29.78
CA LEU A 25 -37.24 0.83 30.00
C LEU A 25 -37.00 -0.70 29.94
N TRP A 26 -38.06 -1.51 30.02
CA TRP A 26 -37.99 -2.98 30.03
C TRP A 26 -39.01 -3.64 29.07
N THR A 27 -39.68 -2.83 28.23
CA THR A 27 -40.32 -3.43 27.08
C THR A 27 -39.19 -3.93 26.19
N GLU A 28 -39.10 -5.25 26.04
CA GLU A 28 -38.44 -5.79 24.87
C GLU A 28 -38.86 -4.94 23.69
N SER A 29 -37.90 -4.23 23.08
CA SER A 29 -38.13 -3.64 21.78
C SER A 29 -38.80 -4.76 20.97
N LYS A 30 -40.09 -4.59 20.64
CA LYS A 30 -40.70 -5.45 19.63
C LYS A 30 -39.66 -5.50 18.54
N LYS A 31 -39.08 -6.67 18.32
CA LYS A 31 -38.19 -6.95 17.25
C LYS A 31 -38.72 -6.22 16.01
N ILE A 32 -38.04 -5.13 15.65
CA ILE A 32 -38.01 -4.65 14.28
C ILE A 32 -37.14 -5.70 13.57
N GLU A 33 -37.61 -6.94 13.61
CA GLU A 33 -36.80 -8.11 13.22
C GLU A 33 -36.82 -8.35 11.72
N THR A 34 -37.56 -7.58 10.95
CA THR A 34 -37.71 -7.94 9.53
C THR A 34 -37.18 -6.93 8.54
N VAL A 35 -36.90 -5.68 8.95
CA VAL A 35 -36.42 -4.68 8.00
C VAL A 35 -34.92 -4.46 8.16
N ASN A 36 -34.37 -4.48 9.38
CA ASN A 36 -32.95 -4.29 9.60
C ASN A 36 -32.10 -5.51 9.27
N ASP A 37 -32.58 -6.73 9.52
CA ASP A 37 -31.85 -7.94 9.15
C ASP A 37 -31.81 -8.16 7.64
N LEU A 38 -32.82 -7.74 6.90
CA LEU A 38 -32.80 -7.77 5.44
C LEU A 38 -31.88 -6.70 4.86
N VAL A 39 -31.84 -5.48 5.41
CA VAL A 39 -30.96 -4.40 4.99
C VAL A 39 -29.52 -4.69 5.39
N ILE A 40 -29.27 -5.23 6.59
CA ILE A 40 -27.94 -5.65 7.03
C ILE A 40 -27.43 -6.83 6.22
N ASN A 41 -28.28 -7.82 5.91
CA ASN A 41 -27.89 -8.95 5.05
C ASN A 41 -27.69 -8.55 3.58
N GLU A 42 -28.32 -7.49 3.09
CA GLU A 42 -28.01 -6.96 1.76
C GLU A 42 -26.75 -6.09 1.75
N LEU A 43 -26.50 -5.32 2.82
CA LEU A 43 -25.25 -4.55 3.00
C LEU A 43 -24.02 -5.45 3.24
N PHE A 44 -24.21 -6.61 3.84
CA PHE A 44 -23.15 -7.61 4.13
C PHE A 44 -23.27 -8.88 3.28
N LYS A 45 -24.06 -8.90 2.21
CA LYS A 45 -23.84 -9.90 1.16
C LYS A 45 -22.41 -9.71 0.70
N ASN A 46 -21.54 -10.58 1.19
CA ASN A 46 -20.21 -10.76 0.62
C ASN A 46 -20.42 -11.05 -0.87
N GLU A 47 -20.29 -10.02 -1.69
CA GLU A 47 -20.26 -10.22 -3.13
C GLU A 47 -19.11 -11.18 -3.38
N GLU A 48 -19.41 -12.34 -3.98
CA GLU A 48 -18.43 -13.41 -4.15
C GLU A 48 -17.20 -12.85 -4.85
N ALA A 49 -16.05 -12.89 -4.16
CA ALA A 49 -14.76 -12.57 -4.74
C ALA A 49 -14.54 -13.43 -5.99
N LEU A 50 -13.78 -12.94 -6.95
CA LEU A 50 -13.40 -13.70 -8.15
C LEU A 50 -12.75 -15.03 -7.72
N ASN A 51 -13.48 -16.13 -7.94
CA ASN A 51 -13.11 -17.48 -7.51
C ASN A 51 -13.01 -18.50 -8.64
N LYS A 52 -13.20 -18.06 -9.90
CA LYS A 52 -13.21 -18.92 -11.09
C LYS A 52 -12.23 -18.41 -12.14
N GLU A 53 -11.63 -19.36 -12.83
CA GLU A 53 -10.81 -19.08 -14.02
C GLU A 53 -11.69 -18.68 -15.20
N PHE A 54 -11.14 -17.83 -16.08
CA PHE A 54 -11.85 -17.32 -17.26
C PHE A 54 -10.90 -17.20 -18.44
N ASN A 55 -11.36 -17.54 -19.64
CA ASN A 55 -10.65 -17.40 -20.94
C ASN A 55 -9.24 -17.99 -20.96
N LEU A 56 -9.06 -19.21 -20.46
CA LEU A 56 -7.76 -19.88 -20.31
C LEU A 56 -7.00 -20.08 -21.62
N ASN A 57 -7.70 -20.11 -22.75
CA ASN A 57 -7.10 -20.31 -24.08
C ASN A 57 -6.52 -19.02 -24.67
N VAL A 58 -6.86 -17.86 -24.11
CA VAL A 58 -6.35 -16.57 -24.55
C VAL A 58 -4.88 -16.43 -24.21
N LYS A 59 -4.03 -16.24 -25.21
CA LYS A 59 -2.59 -15.99 -25.05
C LYS A 59 -2.31 -14.50 -25.00
N ILE A 60 -1.63 -14.06 -23.97
CA ILE A 60 -1.19 -12.66 -23.82
C ILE A 60 0.19 -12.52 -24.49
N GLN A 61 0.30 -11.56 -25.39
CA GLN A 61 1.56 -11.21 -26.06
C GLN A 61 1.83 -9.72 -25.83
N LEU A 62 2.97 -9.41 -25.24
CA LEU A 62 3.43 -8.04 -25.02
C LEU A 62 4.43 -7.66 -26.10
N LYS A 63 4.17 -6.54 -26.77
CA LYS A 63 4.99 -6.02 -27.88
C LYS A 63 6.01 -4.99 -27.41
N SER A 64 5.74 -4.30 -26.28
CA SER A 64 6.59 -3.25 -25.74
C SER A 64 7.97 -3.77 -25.35
N ASN A 65 8.98 -2.96 -25.61
CA ASN A 65 10.33 -3.25 -25.14
C ASN A 65 10.39 -3.13 -23.62
N PRO A 66 10.98 -4.13 -22.93
CA PRO A 66 11.12 -4.06 -21.48
C PRO A 66 12.12 -2.98 -21.07
N THR A 67 11.81 -2.26 -19.98
CA THR A 67 12.70 -1.28 -19.36
C THR A 67 13.82 -1.95 -18.57
N LYS A 68 14.97 -1.28 -18.41
CA LYS A 68 16.12 -1.88 -17.71
C LYS A 68 15.89 -2.03 -16.21
N ASN A 69 15.10 -1.16 -15.60
CA ASN A 69 14.94 -1.06 -14.16
C ASN A 69 13.47 -0.88 -13.80
N SER A 70 13.03 -1.53 -12.73
CA SER A 70 11.68 -1.35 -12.19
C SER A 70 11.54 -0.08 -11.36
N PHE A 71 12.64 0.58 -11.05
CA PHE A 71 12.62 1.60 -10.01
C PHE A 71 13.75 2.62 -10.15
N VAL A 72 13.51 3.69 -10.85
CA VAL A 72 14.31 4.91 -10.69
C VAL A 72 13.33 6.08 -10.78
N ASN A 73 13.12 6.81 -9.66
CA ASN A 73 12.23 7.98 -9.58
C ASN A 73 10.86 7.75 -10.25
N ASN A 74 10.24 6.63 -9.92
CA ASN A 74 8.96 6.28 -10.52
C ASN A 74 7.85 7.18 -9.96
N LEU A 75 7.63 8.31 -10.62
CA LEU A 75 6.64 9.30 -10.21
C LEU A 75 5.22 8.76 -10.32
N ASN A 76 4.97 7.89 -11.30
CA ASN A 76 3.64 7.34 -11.59
C ASN A 76 3.38 5.95 -10.99
N ASN A 77 4.32 5.38 -10.24
CA ASN A 77 4.27 4.05 -9.63
C ASN A 77 4.13 2.86 -10.61
N ASN A 78 4.02 3.10 -11.90
CA ASN A 78 3.89 2.02 -12.88
C ASN A 78 5.28 1.44 -13.22
N ASN A 79 5.52 0.18 -12.89
CA ASN A 79 6.78 -0.49 -13.21
C ASN A 79 6.85 -0.93 -14.68
N GLY A 80 5.70 -1.09 -15.35
CA GLY A 80 5.65 -1.60 -16.71
C GLY A 80 6.27 -3.00 -16.85
N ARG A 81 6.76 -3.32 -18.05
CA ARG A 81 7.51 -4.54 -18.35
C ARG A 81 8.99 -4.31 -18.13
N VAL A 82 9.65 -5.19 -17.37
CA VAL A 82 11.05 -5.02 -16.98
C VAL A 82 11.94 -6.07 -17.62
N SER A 83 13.15 -5.70 -18.01
CA SER A 83 14.14 -6.61 -18.62
C SER A 83 14.75 -7.54 -17.57
N TYR A 84 14.05 -8.63 -17.28
CA TYR A 84 14.51 -9.69 -16.41
C TYR A 84 14.02 -11.05 -16.90
N ASP A 85 14.95 -12.00 -16.99
CA ASP A 85 14.72 -13.41 -17.37
C ASP A 85 15.81 -14.26 -16.71
N GLY A 86 16.13 -13.97 -15.44
CA GLY A 86 17.25 -14.58 -14.74
C GLY A 86 17.00 -16.00 -14.27
N SER A 87 18.07 -16.68 -13.86
CA SER A 87 18.06 -18.07 -13.39
C SER A 87 17.63 -18.23 -11.94
N LEU A 88 17.37 -17.13 -11.23
CA LEU A 88 17.02 -17.07 -9.80
C LEU A 88 18.11 -17.63 -8.86
N LYS A 89 19.36 -17.69 -9.30
CA LYS A 89 20.47 -18.08 -8.45
C LYS A 89 20.83 -16.94 -7.50
N SER A 90 20.99 -17.23 -6.21
CA SER A 90 21.43 -16.25 -5.23
C SER A 90 22.86 -15.80 -5.52
N ILE A 91 23.07 -14.48 -5.69
CA ILE A 91 24.39 -13.89 -5.97
C ILE A 91 24.97 -13.28 -4.69
N SER A 92 24.18 -12.49 -3.97
CA SER A 92 24.64 -11.77 -2.79
C SER A 92 23.50 -11.47 -1.82
N ARG A 93 23.88 -11.11 -0.59
CA ARG A 93 22.97 -10.76 0.48
C ARG A 93 23.46 -9.47 1.16
N PHE A 94 22.58 -8.47 1.24
CA PHE A 94 22.79 -7.21 1.94
C PHE A 94 22.20 -7.34 3.33
N LYS A 95 23.04 -7.47 4.36
CA LYS A 95 22.62 -7.74 5.73
C LYS A 95 22.32 -6.46 6.51
N PHE A 96 21.25 -6.46 7.28
CA PHE A 96 20.89 -5.46 8.27
C PHE A 96 20.30 -6.17 9.50
N SER A 97 19.92 -5.45 10.55
CA SER A 97 19.16 -6.03 11.65
C SER A 97 17.69 -6.22 11.24
N THR A 98 16.92 -6.88 12.09
CA THR A 98 15.49 -7.14 11.81
C THR A 98 14.70 -5.86 11.57
N ILE A 99 13.63 -5.96 10.78
CA ILE A 99 12.55 -4.98 10.68
C ILE A 99 11.37 -5.55 11.45
N ASP A 100 11.11 -5.00 12.64
CA ASP A 100 9.90 -5.37 13.37
C ASP A 100 8.68 -4.92 12.56
N ASN A 101 7.58 -5.65 12.68
CA ASN A 101 6.35 -5.39 11.94
C ASN A 101 6.50 -5.53 10.41
N PHE A 102 7.50 -6.29 9.93
CA PHE A 102 7.67 -6.56 8.50
C PHE A 102 6.39 -7.09 7.85
N ASP A 103 5.56 -7.80 8.61
CA ASP A 103 4.26 -8.29 8.17
C ASP A 103 3.25 -7.16 7.90
N GLN A 104 3.39 -6.01 8.55
CA GLN A 104 2.47 -4.88 8.47
C GLN A 104 2.94 -3.79 7.50
N ILE A 105 4.24 -3.69 7.24
CA ILE A 105 4.83 -2.68 6.37
C ILE A 105 5.21 -3.28 5.01
N GLU A 106 5.27 -2.43 4.00
CA GLU A 106 5.79 -2.76 2.66
C GLU A 106 7.04 -1.90 2.40
N PRO A 107 8.21 -2.29 2.94
CA PRO A 107 9.41 -1.51 2.76
C PRO A 107 9.87 -1.55 1.31
N GLU A 108 10.38 -0.43 0.81
CA GLU A 108 10.89 -0.29 -0.54
C GLU A 108 12.42 -0.16 -0.54
N ILE A 109 13.05 -0.75 -1.55
CA ILE A 109 14.47 -0.54 -1.80
C ILE A 109 14.63 0.77 -2.57
N LEU A 110 15.49 1.65 -2.09
CA LEU A 110 15.88 2.84 -2.84
C LEU A 110 17.19 2.57 -3.59
N PHE A 111 17.19 2.77 -4.88
CA PHE A 111 18.37 2.64 -5.71
C PHE A 111 19.04 4.01 -5.98
N TYR A 112 20.36 4.03 -5.89
CA TYR A 112 21.18 5.17 -6.25
C TYR A 112 22.33 4.71 -7.18
N GLY A 113 22.15 4.85 -8.49
CA GLY A 113 23.00 4.16 -9.47
C GLY A 113 22.88 2.63 -9.27
N ASP A 114 24.02 1.98 -9.07
CA ASP A 114 24.09 0.54 -8.74
C ASP A 114 24.01 0.25 -7.24
N ASN A 115 23.95 1.28 -6.40
CA ASN A 115 23.92 1.15 -4.95
C ASN A 115 22.51 0.91 -4.44
N ILE A 116 22.43 0.25 -3.29
CA ILE A 116 21.19 -0.02 -2.57
C ILE A 116 21.20 0.79 -1.28
N ILE A 117 20.15 1.61 -1.10
CA ILE A 117 19.91 2.34 0.14
C ILE A 117 18.70 1.72 0.81
N PHE A 118 18.85 1.38 2.08
CA PHE A 118 17.81 0.74 2.87
C PHE A 118 17.95 1.10 4.35
N PHE A 119 16.97 0.75 5.18
CA PHE A 119 16.94 1.10 6.60
C PHE A 119 16.66 -0.13 7.49
N GLU A 120 16.90 0.02 8.79
CA GLU A 120 16.56 -0.96 9.81
C GLU A 120 15.70 -0.34 10.92
N ASN A 121 15.16 -1.18 11.76
CA ASN A 121 14.22 -0.92 12.84
C ASN A 121 14.55 0.22 13.81
N LYS A 122 15.84 0.52 13.99
CA LYS A 122 16.29 1.61 14.87
C LYS A 122 16.54 2.92 14.11
N GLY A 123 16.08 2.97 12.85
CA GLY A 123 16.23 4.14 11.99
C GLY A 123 17.65 4.32 11.45
N SER A 124 18.50 3.28 11.47
CA SER A 124 19.76 3.35 10.73
C SER A 124 19.51 3.19 9.24
N ILE A 125 20.15 4.02 8.45
CA ILE A 125 20.14 3.95 6.99
C ILE A 125 21.49 3.42 6.52
N PHE A 126 21.46 2.53 5.55
CA PHE A 126 22.61 1.89 4.95
C PHE A 126 22.71 2.28 3.48
N ASN A 127 23.92 2.47 2.99
CA ASN A 127 24.22 2.48 1.57
C ASN A 127 25.20 1.35 1.29
N PHE A 128 24.81 0.42 0.45
CA PHE A 128 25.62 -0.70 -0.01
C PHE A 128 25.96 -0.53 -1.49
N ASP A 129 27.16 -0.95 -1.88
CA ASP A 129 27.50 -1.09 -3.28
C ASP A 129 26.85 -2.33 -3.93
N LYS A 130 26.98 -2.48 -5.24
CA LYS A 130 26.44 -3.63 -6.00
C LYS A 130 26.99 -5.00 -5.57
N PHE A 131 28.08 -5.04 -4.80
CA PHE A 131 28.73 -6.26 -4.28
C PHE A 131 28.35 -6.55 -2.82
N SER A 132 27.33 -5.85 -2.28
CA SER A 132 26.89 -5.92 -0.88
C SER A 132 27.89 -5.41 0.17
N LYS A 133 28.90 -4.63 -0.24
CA LYS A 133 29.82 -3.97 0.68
C LYS A 133 29.17 -2.69 1.21
N LEU A 134 29.23 -2.48 2.52
CA LEU A 134 28.75 -1.27 3.16
C LEU A 134 29.64 -0.07 2.80
N ILE A 135 29.04 0.97 2.22
CA ILE A 135 29.71 2.25 1.91
C ILE A 135 29.62 3.14 3.14
N TRP A 136 28.40 3.35 3.65
CA TRP A 136 28.16 4.11 4.87
C TRP A 136 26.91 3.59 5.60
N LYS A 137 26.90 3.78 6.93
CA LYS A 137 25.76 3.60 7.81
C LYS A 137 25.58 4.86 8.64
N LYS A 138 24.37 5.42 8.70
CA LYS A 138 24.05 6.63 9.47
C LYS A 138 22.79 6.42 10.29
N ASN A 139 22.72 7.11 11.44
CA ASN A 139 21.55 7.10 12.31
C ASN A 139 21.42 8.45 13.02
N PHE A 140 20.28 9.12 12.83
CA PHE A 140 20.02 10.47 13.35
C PHE A 140 18.95 10.47 14.46
N TYR A 141 18.69 9.31 15.07
CA TYR A 141 17.69 9.12 16.12
C TYR A 141 18.35 9.08 17.50
N LYS A 142 17.72 9.75 18.48
CA LYS A 142 18.08 9.67 19.89
C LYS A 142 17.68 8.30 20.47
N LYS A 143 18.21 7.97 21.67
CA LYS A 143 17.98 6.66 22.31
C LYS A 143 16.49 6.34 22.50
N PHE A 144 15.66 7.32 22.85
CA PHE A 144 14.22 7.12 23.05
C PHE A 144 13.47 6.97 21.72
N GLU A 145 13.84 7.71 20.65
CA GLU A 145 13.27 7.59 19.32
C GLU A 145 13.55 6.20 18.73
N LYS A 146 14.76 5.66 18.93
CA LYS A 146 15.11 4.28 18.49
C LYS A 146 14.24 3.21 19.14
N LYS A 147 13.78 3.43 20.37
CA LYS A 147 12.85 2.51 21.06
C LYS A 147 11.45 2.54 20.44
N ALA A 148 11.05 3.66 19.84
CA ALA A 148 9.78 3.81 19.14
C ALA A 148 9.77 3.16 17.75
N LYS A 149 10.90 2.57 17.31
CA LYS A 149 11.04 1.82 16.06
C LYS A 149 10.58 2.62 14.82
N PRO A 150 11.36 3.65 14.42
CA PRO A 150 10.98 4.50 13.30
C PRO A 150 10.88 3.71 11.99
N GLU A 151 9.77 3.89 11.29
CA GLU A 151 9.52 3.36 9.95
C GLU A 151 9.77 4.47 8.95
N LEU A 152 10.75 4.23 8.05
CA LEU A 152 11.24 5.27 7.16
C LEU A 152 10.62 5.17 5.76
N SER A 153 10.28 6.32 5.20
CA SER A 153 10.07 6.52 3.78
C SER A 153 11.28 7.23 3.21
N LEU A 154 11.78 6.76 2.07
CA LEU A 154 13.01 7.24 1.45
C LEU A 154 12.74 7.68 0.01
N ALA A 155 13.30 8.83 -0.40
CA ALA A 155 13.33 9.25 -1.80
C ALA A 155 14.63 10.03 -2.08
N ASN A 156 15.10 10.07 -3.34
CA ASN A 156 16.28 10.83 -3.71
C ASN A 156 16.15 11.57 -5.05
N ASP A 157 16.88 12.68 -5.18
CA ASP A 157 17.03 13.48 -6.39
C ASP A 157 18.42 13.27 -7.06
N LYS A 158 19.14 12.18 -6.73
CA LYS A 158 20.53 11.87 -7.12
C LYS A 158 21.60 12.63 -6.34
N LYS A 159 21.29 13.67 -5.58
CA LYS A 159 22.19 14.43 -4.72
C LYS A 159 21.82 14.31 -3.26
N THR A 160 20.54 14.45 -2.98
CA THR A 160 19.94 14.52 -1.66
C THR A 160 19.09 13.28 -1.43
N LEU A 161 19.24 12.66 -0.28
CA LEU A 161 18.33 11.65 0.25
C LEU A 161 17.37 12.32 1.22
N ILE A 162 16.08 12.28 0.91
CA ILE A 162 15.00 12.74 1.77
C ILE A 162 14.42 11.55 2.55
N VAL A 163 14.21 11.76 3.83
CA VAL A 163 13.66 10.78 4.76
C VAL A 163 12.51 11.40 5.54
N ALA A 164 11.40 10.69 5.65
CA ALA A 164 10.29 11.03 6.54
C ALA A 164 9.82 9.77 7.28
N ASP A 165 9.33 9.91 8.50
CA ASP A 165 9.02 8.77 9.35
C ASP A 165 7.67 8.85 10.09
N ASN A 166 7.30 7.73 10.70
CA ASN A 166 6.11 7.60 11.53
C ASN A 166 6.22 8.26 12.92
N LEU A 167 7.32 8.97 13.23
CA LEU A 167 7.52 9.76 14.43
C LEU A 167 7.44 11.27 14.15
N ALA A 168 6.95 11.67 12.98
CA ALA A 168 6.85 13.04 12.48
C ALA A 168 8.21 13.70 12.18
N LYS A 169 9.31 12.97 12.18
CA LYS A 169 10.63 13.50 11.85
C LYS A 169 10.89 13.41 10.35
N TYR A 170 11.48 14.45 9.79
CA TYR A 170 11.95 14.45 8.41
C TYR A 170 13.28 15.19 8.29
N TYR A 171 14.10 14.74 7.36
CA TYR A 171 15.44 15.28 7.18
C TYR A 171 16.00 15.01 5.80
N ALA A 172 16.98 15.80 5.43
CA ALA A 172 17.78 15.59 4.23
C ALA A 172 19.22 15.25 4.59
N MET A 173 19.81 14.40 3.76
CA MET A 173 21.21 14.03 3.88
C MET A 173 21.88 13.93 2.50
N ASN A 174 23.18 14.16 2.44
CA ASN A 174 23.95 13.92 1.24
C ASN A 174 23.97 12.44 0.91
N ILE A 175 23.47 12.06 -0.26
CA ILE A 175 23.29 10.63 -0.61
C ILE A 175 24.62 9.89 -0.78
N LYS A 176 25.73 10.59 -1.14
CA LYS A 176 27.05 9.99 -1.32
C LYS A 176 27.77 9.76 0.01
N THR A 177 27.74 10.76 0.90
CA THR A 177 28.50 10.75 2.17
C THR A 177 27.68 10.31 3.37
N GLY A 178 26.36 10.37 3.27
CA GLY A 178 25.45 10.14 4.39
C GLY A 178 25.44 11.26 5.44
N GLU A 179 26.01 12.44 5.15
CA GLU A 179 26.03 13.58 6.06
C GLU A 179 24.69 14.29 6.09
N LEU A 180 24.25 14.65 7.31
CA LEU A 180 23.00 15.39 7.53
C LEU A 180 23.12 16.79 6.95
N ILE A 181 22.13 17.21 6.16
CA ILE A 181 22.02 18.58 5.64
C ILE A 181 21.12 19.41 6.56
N TRP A 182 19.91 18.93 6.81
CA TRP A 182 18.95 19.54 7.73
C TRP A 182 18.04 18.47 8.33
N THR A 183 17.40 18.79 9.47
CA THR A 183 16.38 17.96 10.14
C THR A 183 15.29 18.82 10.73
N LYS A 184 14.04 18.36 10.63
CA LYS A 184 12.84 19.03 11.12
C LYS A 184 11.84 18.03 11.69
N THR A 185 10.80 18.55 12.32
CA THR A 185 9.68 17.76 12.86
C THR A 185 8.38 18.35 12.32
N ASN A 186 7.49 17.49 11.85
CA ASN A 186 6.13 17.84 11.43
C ASN A 186 5.18 17.83 12.63
N VAL A 187 3.97 18.33 12.43
CA VAL A 187 2.89 18.34 13.46
C VAL A 187 2.35 16.91 13.67
N ALA A 188 2.23 16.13 12.61
CA ALA A 188 1.72 14.75 12.62
C ALA A 188 2.72 13.77 12.01
N PRO A 189 2.70 12.48 12.42
CA PRO A 189 3.49 11.43 11.80
C PRO A 189 3.23 11.30 10.30
N PHE A 190 4.24 10.92 9.52
CA PHE A 190 4.05 10.67 8.10
C PHE A 190 3.56 9.23 7.85
N ASN A 191 2.70 9.06 6.86
CA ASN A 191 2.11 7.76 6.50
C ASN A 191 1.98 7.58 4.98
N SER A 192 2.98 8.01 4.21
CA SER A 192 2.93 7.81 2.76
C SER A 192 4.31 7.55 2.15
N GLN A 193 4.30 7.21 0.87
CA GLN A 193 5.48 7.34 0.02
C GLN A 193 5.94 8.80 -0.02
N ILE A 194 7.21 9.02 -0.36
CA ILE A 194 7.74 10.35 -0.71
C ILE A 194 7.90 10.42 -2.22
N LYS A 195 7.44 11.50 -2.84
CA LYS A 195 7.74 11.82 -4.23
C LYS A 195 8.58 13.09 -4.30
N ILE A 196 9.57 13.08 -5.18
CA ILE A 196 10.40 14.25 -5.46
C ILE A 196 10.13 14.70 -6.89
N TYR A 197 9.86 15.98 -7.06
CA TYR A 197 9.70 16.61 -8.36
C TYR A 197 10.31 18.00 -8.33
N ASP A 198 11.23 18.26 -9.24
CA ASP A 198 12.08 19.46 -9.24
C ASP A 198 12.82 19.65 -7.89
N ASP A 199 12.68 20.82 -7.29
CA ASP A 199 13.28 21.21 -6.01
C ASP A 199 12.39 20.93 -4.79
N LYS A 200 11.33 20.13 -4.96
CA LYS A 200 10.29 19.87 -3.96
C LYS A 200 10.13 18.39 -3.66
N PHE A 201 9.69 18.09 -2.46
CA PHE A 201 9.21 16.76 -2.13
C PHE A 201 7.82 16.81 -1.50
N PHE A 202 7.08 15.73 -1.71
CA PHE A 202 5.68 15.59 -1.33
C PHE A 202 5.51 14.35 -0.47
N VAL A 203 4.74 14.49 0.60
CA VAL A 203 4.43 13.42 1.54
C VAL A 203 3.10 13.68 2.23
N THR A 204 2.34 12.65 2.55
CA THR A 204 1.08 12.76 3.31
C THR A 204 1.31 12.29 4.74
N ASP A 205 0.72 12.98 5.69
CA ASP A 205 0.75 12.60 7.10
C ASP A 205 -0.50 11.82 7.55
N PHE A 206 -0.48 11.35 8.80
CA PHE A 206 -1.59 10.60 9.40
C PHE A 206 -2.90 11.39 9.53
N ASP A 207 -2.85 12.74 9.41
CA ASP A 207 -4.04 13.58 9.44
C ASP A 207 -4.63 13.82 8.04
N ASN A 208 -4.20 13.02 7.05
CA ASN A 208 -4.58 13.13 5.63
C ASN A 208 -4.23 14.50 5.03
N VAL A 209 -3.15 15.10 5.50
CA VAL A 209 -2.62 16.35 4.95
C VAL A 209 -1.49 16.03 3.97
N LEU A 210 -1.70 16.28 2.69
CA LEU A 210 -0.63 16.31 1.69
C LEU A 210 0.20 17.57 1.91
N ARG A 211 1.52 17.40 2.03
CA ARG A 211 2.46 18.49 2.27
C ARG A 211 3.51 18.56 1.18
N CYS A 212 3.83 19.77 0.79
CA CYS A 212 4.92 20.09 -0.12
C CYS A 212 6.01 20.84 0.62
N TYR A 213 7.24 20.35 0.52
CA TYR A 213 8.41 20.94 1.16
C TYR A 213 9.52 21.24 0.15
N SER A 214 10.32 22.24 0.44
CA SER A 214 11.57 22.52 -0.25
C SER A 214 12.63 21.47 0.10
N ILE A 215 13.31 20.91 -0.90
CA ILE A 215 14.46 20.01 -0.68
C ILE A 215 15.63 20.74 -0.04
N LYS A 216 15.80 22.03 -0.35
CA LYS A 216 16.95 22.84 0.06
C LYS A 216 17.07 22.95 1.58
N ASP A 217 15.95 23.20 2.26
CA ASP A 217 15.93 23.53 3.69
C ASP A 217 14.79 22.88 4.47
N GLY A 218 13.92 22.11 3.82
CA GLY A 218 12.76 21.45 4.44
C GLY A 218 11.65 22.41 4.88
N SER A 219 11.61 23.66 4.37
CA SER A 219 10.49 24.57 4.64
C SER A 219 9.23 24.10 3.96
N GLU A 220 8.09 24.15 4.64
CA GLU A 220 6.79 23.85 4.03
C GLU A 220 6.42 24.98 3.08
N LEU A 221 6.05 24.62 1.85
CA LEU A 221 5.67 25.56 0.80
C LEU A 221 4.15 25.71 0.73
N TRP A 222 3.43 24.59 0.83
CA TRP A 222 1.99 24.52 0.89
C TRP A 222 1.53 23.16 1.45
N ASN A 223 0.27 23.10 1.86
CA ASN A 223 -0.37 21.84 2.25
C ASN A 223 -1.84 21.82 1.84
N VAL A 224 -2.39 20.58 1.71
CA VAL A 224 -3.80 20.34 1.40
C VAL A 224 -4.34 19.30 2.35
N LYS A 225 -5.35 19.64 3.12
CA LYS A 225 -6.03 18.74 4.04
C LYS A 225 -7.24 18.14 3.34
N THR A 226 -7.40 16.82 3.46
CA THR A 226 -8.60 16.10 3.02
C THR A 226 -9.36 15.53 4.20
N ASP A 227 -10.53 14.95 3.93
CA ASP A 227 -11.36 14.32 4.96
C ASP A 227 -10.64 13.16 5.64
N THR A 228 -11.01 12.92 6.88
CA THR A 228 -10.40 11.89 7.72
C THR A 228 -11.45 11.19 8.56
N ALA A 229 -11.31 9.87 8.75
CA ALA A 229 -12.08 9.12 9.73
C ALA A 229 -11.42 9.18 11.12
N PHE A 230 -12.20 8.95 12.17
CA PHE A 230 -11.69 8.85 13.53
C PHE A 230 -10.69 7.70 13.69
N ILE A 231 -11.03 6.53 13.12
CA ILE A 231 -10.13 5.37 13.06
C ILE A 231 -9.60 5.26 11.63
N LYS A 232 -8.28 5.27 11.48
CA LYS A 232 -7.59 5.34 10.20
C LYS A 232 -6.95 3.99 9.84
N SER A 233 -6.91 3.67 8.55
CA SER A 233 -6.12 2.56 8.03
C SER A 233 -4.64 2.75 8.37
N LYS A 234 -3.98 1.65 8.72
CA LYS A 234 -2.51 1.61 8.89
C LYS A 234 -1.76 1.46 7.57
N LYS A 235 -2.48 1.17 6.48
CA LYS A 235 -1.86 1.05 5.14
C LYS A 235 -1.19 2.36 4.78
N LYS A 236 0.03 2.26 4.29
CA LYS A 236 0.79 3.41 3.78
C LYS A 236 0.09 4.01 2.58
N LEU A 237 -0.12 5.32 2.60
CA LEU A 237 -0.79 6.06 1.53
C LEU A 237 0.12 6.16 0.31
N SER A 238 -0.49 6.16 -0.86
CA SER A 238 0.20 6.22 -2.14
C SER A 238 0.10 7.59 -2.76
N LEU A 239 1.20 8.03 -3.39
CA LEU A 239 1.29 9.26 -4.17
C LEU A 239 1.80 8.95 -5.57
N VAL A 240 1.25 9.62 -6.57
CA VAL A 240 1.75 9.63 -7.95
C VAL A 240 1.77 11.05 -8.50
N ILE A 241 2.71 11.32 -9.40
CA ILE A 241 2.85 12.60 -10.09
C ILE A 241 2.70 12.35 -11.59
N LEU A 242 1.81 13.10 -12.21
CA LEU A 242 1.56 13.04 -13.65
C LEU A 242 1.13 14.41 -14.17
N ASN A 243 1.71 14.86 -15.27
CA ASN A 243 1.31 16.08 -15.99
C ASN A 243 1.21 17.35 -15.11
N GLY A 244 2.13 17.51 -14.15
CA GLY A 244 2.15 18.68 -13.26
C GLY A 244 1.16 18.63 -12.09
N ASN A 245 0.47 17.51 -11.92
CA ASN A 245 -0.44 17.26 -10.81
C ASN A 245 0.10 16.13 -9.91
N ILE A 246 -0.22 16.20 -8.63
CA ILE A 246 -0.01 15.12 -7.68
C ILE A 246 -1.36 14.50 -7.31
N TYR A 247 -1.42 13.19 -7.37
CA TYR A 247 -2.58 12.39 -7.00
C TYR A 247 -2.23 11.56 -5.78
N PHE A 248 -3.12 11.51 -4.83
CA PHE A 248 -2.94 10.73 -3.61
C PHE A 248 -4.26 10.18 -3.10
N ASN A 249 -4.20 9.04 -2.43
CA ASN A 249 -5.33 8.53 -1.67
C ASN A 249 -5.20 8.90 -0.20
N ASN A 250 -6.33 9.08 0.47
CA ASN A 250 -6.39 9.30 1.90
C ASN A 250 -6.74 8.01 2.68
N SER A 251 -6.78 8.09 4.00
CA SER A 251 -7.03 6.93 4.88
C SER A 251 -8.45 6.37 4.82
N ILE A 252 -9.38 7.05 4.16
CA ILE A 252 -10.75 6.57 3.91
C ILE A 252 -10.95 6.07 2.48
N GLY A 253 -9.89 6.13 1.66
CA GLY A 253 -9.89 5.60 0.29
C GLY A 253 -10.15 6.62 -0.79
N ASP A 254 -10.51 7.87 -0.48
CA ASP A 254 -10.75 8.90 -1.48
C ASP A 254 -9.46 9.23 -2.25
N ILE A 255 -9.62 9.58 -3.51
CA ILE A 255 -8.53 10.04 -4.36
C ILE A 255 -8.66 11.54 -4.59
N SER A 256 -7.56 12.26 -4.47
CA SER A 256 -7.49 13.70 -4.71
C SER A 256 -6.40 14.03 -5.72
N ALA A 257 -6.66 15.04 -6.56
CA ALA A 257 -5.69 15.65 -7.47
C ALA A 257 -5.40 17.07 -7.02
N VAL A 258 -4.13 17.43 -6.98
CA VAL A 258 -3.64 18.74 -6.55
C VAL A 258 -2.63 19.27 -7.55
N ASP A 259 -2.73 20.54 -7.93
CA ASP A 259 -1.73 21.22 -8.74
C ASP A 259 -0.40 21.32 -7.98
N ILE A 260 0.67 20.85 -8.59
CA ILE A 260 1.98 20.70 -7.93
C ILE A 260 2.64 22.04 -7.59
N LYS A 261 2.32 23.10 -8.34
CA LYS A 261 2.93 24.42 -8.18
C LYS A 261 2.22 25.25 -7.11
N THR A 262 0.89 25.21 -7.11
CA THR A 262 0.06 26.07 -6.28
C THR A 262 -0.46 25.42 -5.01
N GLY A 263 -0.54 24.07 -4.98
CA GLY A 263 -1.21 23.34 -3.92
C GLY A 263 -2.74 23.41 -3.99
N ASN A 264 -3.32 23.91 -5.08
CA ASN A 264 -4.77 23.97 -5.22
C ASN A 264 -5.34 22.59 -5.50
N LEU A 265 -6.39 22.22 -4.75
CA LEU A 265 -7.18 21.03 -5.03
C LEU A 265 -7.89 21.19 -6.37
N ILE A 266 -7.68 20.25 -7.29
CA ILE A 266 -8.31 20.24 -8.62
C ILE A 266 -9.63 19.48 -8.54
N TRP A 267 -9.57 18.24 -8.02
CA TRP A 267 -10.74 17.41 -7.78
C TRP A 267 -10.48 16.41 -6.64
N GLN A 268 -11.56 15.93 -6.05
CA GLN A 268 -11.56 14.82 -5.09
C GLN A 268 -12.72 13.90 -5.42
N THR A 269 -12.43 12.59 -5.51
CA THR A 269 -13.42 11.56 -5.80
C THR A 269 -13.47 10.56 -4.64
N PRO A 270 -14.62 10.45 -3.94
CA PRO A 270 -14.82 9.42 -2.93
C PRO A 270 -14.92 8.04 -3.59
N THR A 271 -14.25 7.04 -3.01
CA THR A 271 -14.34 5.64 -3.46
C THR A 271 -15.21 4.79 -2.56
N GLN A 272 -15.59 5.30 -1.38
CA GLN A 272 -16.42 4.60 -0.40
C GLN A 272 -17.69 5.39 -0.11
N SER A 273 -18.80 4.70 0.18
CA SER A 273 -19.98 5.38 0.70
C SER A 273 -19.74 5.86 2.14
N SER A 274 -20.32 6.98 2.53
CA SER A 274 -20.22 7.55 3.88
C SER A 274 -20.63 6.58 5.00
N LEU A 275 -21.54 5.65 4.72
CA LEU A 275 -22.00 4.62 5.65
C LEU A 275 -20.90 3.58 6.00
N ILE A 276 -19.82 3.52 5.22
CA ILE A 276 -18.73 2.54 5.36
C ILE A 276 -17.51 3.12 6.07
N TYR A 277 -17.45 4.43 6.29
CA TYR A 277 -16.30 5.10 6.91
C TYR A 277 -15.95 4.59 8.31
N GLU A 278 -16.92 4.07 9.07
CA GLU A 278 -16.70 3.50 10.41
C GLU A 278 -15.73 2.30 10.39
N ASN A 279 -15.68 1.57 9.29
CA ASN A 279 -14.80 0.41 9.08
C ASN A 279 -13.56 0.73 8.23
N SER A 280 -13.21 1.99 8.04
CA SER A 280 -12.08 2.41 7.19
C SER A 280 -10.73 1.86 7.66
N PHE A 281 -10.57 1.51 8.94
CA PHE A 281 -9.34 0.91 9.48
C PHE A 281 -9.01 -0.47 8.89
N LEU A 282 -10.01 -1.19 8.34
CA LEU A 282 -9.84 -2.46 7.63
C LEU A 282 -9.64 -2.29 6.13
N LEU A 283 -9.74 -1.06 5.62
CA LEU A 283 -9.53 -0.79 4.21
C LEU A 283 -8.05 -0.86 3.86
N GLU A 284 -7.72 -1.75 2.95
CA GLU A 284 -6.39 -1.87 2.36
C GLU A 284 -6.48 -1.56 0.87
N THR A 285 -5.96 -0.41 0.47
CA THR A 285 -5.89 -0.02 -0.94
C THR A 285 -4.58 -0.49 -1.55
N SER A 286 -4.57 -0.73 -2.87
CA SER A 286 -3.32 -0.82 -3.62
C SER A 286 -2.60 0.53 -3.65
N ASP A 287 -1.33 0.53 -4.08
CA ASP A 287 -0.73 1.79 -4.51
C ASP A 287 -1.44 2.31 -5.76
N LEU A 288 -1.60 3.64 -5.84
CA LEU A 288 -2.03 4.31 -7.07
C LEU A 288 -1.03 4.06 -8.19
N ILE A 289 -1.53 3.88 -9.40
CA ILE A 289 -0.76 3.97 -10.64
C ILE A 289 -1.37 5.07 -11.49
N ALA A 290 -0.51 5.88 -12.11
CA ALA A 290 -0.89 6.88 -13.09
C ALA A 290 -0.20 6.60 -14.44
N ASP A 291 -0.93 6.70 -15.54
CA ASP A 291 -0.38 6.62 -16.90
C ASP A 291 -1.31 7.34 -17.89
N ASP A 292 -0.75 8.14 -18.78
CA ASP A 292 -1.49 9.03 -19.71
C ASP A 292 -2.58 9.85 -19.00
N ASP A 293 -3.86 9.50 -19.16
CA ASP A 293 -5.03 10.13 -18.50
C ASP A 293 -5.72 9.17 -17.51
N THR A 294 -5.04 8.14 -17.06
CA THR A 294 -5.65 7.10 -16.23
C THR A 294 -5.01 7.04 -14.85
N ILE A 295 -5.85 7.01 -13.81
CA ILE A 295 -5.46 6.65 -12.43
C ILE A 295 -6.12 5.32 -12.09
N LEU A 296 -5.31 4.34 -11.63
CA LEU A 296 -5.78 3.03 -11.21
C LEU A 296 -5.64 2.87 -9.70
N LEU A 297 -6.66 2.34 -9.07
CA LEU A 297 -6.70 1.98 -7.65
C LEU A 297 -7.54 0.72 -7.46
N SER A 298 -7.11 -0.18 -6.57
CA SER A 298 -7.92 -1.30 -6.10
C SER A 298 -7.90 -1.39 -4.57
N ASN A 299 -8.78 -2.21 -4.01
CA ASN A 299 -8.85 -2.41 -2.57
C ASN A 299 -9.28 -3.85 -2.19
N ASN A 300 -9.25 -4.14 -0.89
CA ASN A 300 -9.66 -5.42 -0.33
C ASN A 300 -11.19 -5.56 -0.11
N ARG A 301 -11.98 -4.70 -0.77
CA ARG A 301 -13.46 -4.74 -0.76
C ARG A 301 -14.08 -5.07 -2.11
N ASN A 302 -13.39 -5.86 -2.92
CA ASN A 302 -13.81 -6.24 -4.28
C ASN A 302 -13.97 -5.05 -5.25
N GLU A 303 -13.13 -4.02 -5.13
CA GLU A 303 -13.24 -2.85 -5.98
C GLU A 303 -11.92 -2.59 -6.68
N PHE A 304 -11.97 -2.46 -7.99
CA PHE A 304 -10.89 -2.02 -8.85
C PHE A 304 -11.42 -0.90 -9.74
N PHE A 305 -10.80 0.27 -9.65
CA PHE A 305 -11.25 1.49 -10.31
C PHE A 305 -10.25 1.96 -11.35
N SER A 306 -10.77 2.56 -12.40
CA SER A 306 -10.05 3.44 -13.32
C SER A 306 -10.74 4.81 -13.34
N PHE A 307 -9.97 5.85 -13.09
CA PHE A 307 -10.46 7.24 -13.11
C PHE A 307 -9.73 8.03 -14.18
N SER A 308 -10.40 9.05 -14.75
CA SER A 308 -9.73 10.07 -15.54
C SER A 308 -8.83 10.92 -14.65
N ALA A 309 -7.56 11.03 -14.97
CA ALA A 309 -6.60 11.86 -14.24
C ALA A 309 -6.98 13.34 -14.28
N ASN A 310 -7.56 13.79 -15.41
CA ASN A 310 -7.90 15.19 -15.60
C ASN A 310 -9.12 15.63 -14.79
N THR A 311 -10.12 14.76 -14.64
CA THR A 311 -11.44 15.15 -14.09
C THR A 311 -11.81 14.42 -12.81
N GLY A 312 -11.12 13.30 -12.46
CA GLY A 312 -11.52 12.44 -11.37
C GLY A 312 -12.77 11.61 -11.65
N ALA A 313 -13.33 11.68 -12.86
CA ALA A 313 -14.49 10.89 -13.25
C ALA A 313 -14.15 9.40 -13.35
N LEU A 314 -15.06 8.55 -12.92
CA LEU A 314 -14.94 7.09 -13.05
C LEU A 314 -15.02 6.69 -14.52
N ASN A 315 -13.97 6.06 -15.05
CA ASN A 315 -13.98 5.47 -16.39
C ASN A 315 -14.70 4.12 -16.36
N TRP A 316 -14.30 3.25 -15.42
CA TRP A 316 -14.92 1.96 -15.18
C TRP A 316 -14.55 1.43 -13.79
N GLN A 317 -15.35 0.46 -13.32
CA GLN A 317 -15.13 -0.28 -12.08
C GLN A 317 -15.30 -1.78 -12.33
N GLN A 318 -14.46 -2.60 -11.69
CA GLN A 318 -14.56 -4.05 -11.71
C GLN A 318 -14.58 -4.63 -10.29
N LYS A 319 -15.25 -5.76 -10.11
CA LYS A 319 -15.31 -6.50 -8.84
C LYS A 319 -14.08 -7.39 -8.69
N ILE A 320 -12.97 -6.81 -8.23
CA ILE A 320 -11.67 -7.48 -8.07
C ILE A 320 -11.12 -7.18 -6.69
N ASN A 321 -10.90 -8.22 -5.87
CA ASN A 321 -10.35 -8.15 -4.54
C ASN A 321 -8.81 -8.15 -4.60
N SER A 322 -8.20 -6.97 -4.68
CA SER A 322 -6.74 -6.84 -4.75
C SER A 322 -6.27 -5.58 -4.02
N ASN A 323 -5.30 -5.73 -3.13
CA ASN A 323 -4.66 -4.62 -2.41
C ASN A 323 -3.18 -4.44 -2.81
N ILE A 324 -2.71 -5.14 -3.84
CA ILE A 324 -1.35 -5.03 -4.34
C ILE A 324 -1.28 -4.12 -5.57
N ARG A 325 -0.14 -3.46 -5.76
CA ARG A 325 0.10 -2.52 -6.86
C ARG A 325 -0.11 -3.21 -8.22
N PRO A 326 -1.07 -2.78 -9.05
CA PRO A 326 -1.23 -3.29 -10.41
C PRO A 326 -0.08 -2.83 -11.31
N THR A 327 0.01 -3.38 -12.50
CA THR A 327 0.99 -2.96 -13.52
C THR A 327 0.28 -2.77 -14.84
N LEU A 328 0.43 -1.60 -15.45
CA LEU A 328 -0.08 -1.28 -16.78
C LEU A 328 1.03 -1.45 -17.82
N ILE A 329 0.75 -2.21 -18.86
CA ILE A 329 1.66 -2.45 -19.98
C ILE A 329 0.85 -2.36 -21.26
N GLU A 330 1.18 -1.41 -22.12
CA GLU A 330 0.37 -1.12 -23.32
C GLU A 330 -1.08 -0.78 -22.92
N ASN A 331 -2.06 -1.56 -23.36
CA ASN A 331 -3.46 -1.43 -22.95
C ASN A 331 -3.90 -2.53 -21.96
N LEU A 332 -2.96 -3.24 -21.32
CA LEU A 332 -3.25 -4.36 -20.43
C LEU A 332 -2.87 -4.04 -19.00
N ILE A 333 -3.83 -4.18 -18.10
CA ILE A 333 -3.60 -4.09 -16.65
C ILE A 333 -3.44 -5.52 -16.13
N PHE A 334 -2.35 -5.74 -15.39
CA PHE A 334 -2.10 -6.97 -14.62
C PHE A 334 -2.31 -6.68 -13.15
N THR A 335 -3.10 -7.52 -12.49
CA THR A 335 -3.25 -7.53 -11.03
C THR A 335 -3.41 -8.95 -10.52
N VAL A 336 -3.15 -9.17 -9.22
CA VAL A 336 -3.36 -10.47 -8.58
C VAL A 336 -4.28 -10.27 -7.39
N THR A 337 -5.35 -11.08 -7.32
CA THR A 337 -6.30 -11.00 -6.20
C THR A 337 -5.72 -11.61 -4.93
N ILE A 338 -6.28 -11.25 -3.78
CA ILE A 338 -5.88 -11.81 -2.47
C ILE A 338 -6.02 -13.34 -2.45
N GLU A 339 -6.95 -13.89 -3.23
CA GLU A 339 -7.21 -15.32 -3.38
C GLU A 339 -6.21 -16.03 -4.31
N GLY A 340 -5.32 -15.26 -4.98
CA GLY A 340 -4.29 -15.80 -5.86
C GLY A 340 -4.75 -16.04 -7.29
N PHE A 341 -5.58 -15.16 -7.83
CA PHE A 341 -5.93 -15.13 -9.25
C PHE A 341 -5.21 -13.99 -9.96
N LEU A 342 -4.44 -14.31 -10.99
CA LEU A 342 -3.91 -13.31 -11.93
C LEU A 342 -5.03 -12.88 -12.86
N VAL A 343 -5.36 -11.60 -12.84
CA VAL A 343 -6.38 -10.98 -13.69
C VAL A 343 -5.69 -10.06 -14.68
N VAL A 344 -6.06 -10.21 -15.96
CA VAL A 344 -5.65 -9.31 -17.03
C VAL A 344 -6.87 -8.57 -17.54
N ILE A 345 -6.81 -7.23 -17.54
CA ILE A 345 -7.92 -6.33 -17.84
C ILE A 345 -7.52 -5.44 -19.02
N ASP A 346 -8.46 -5.16 -19.90
CA ASP A 346 -8.32 -4.12 -20.92
C ASP A 346 -8.46 -2.73 -20.27
N ASN A 347 -7.43 -1.89 -20.35
CA ASN A 347 -7.39 -0.59 -19.68
C ASN A 347 -8.48 0.38 -20.16
N LYS A 348 -8.82 0.35 -21.45
CA LYS A 348 -9.80 1.29 -22.03
C LYS A 348 -11.23 0.95 -21.66
N THR A 349 -11.55 -0.35 -21.65
CA THR A 349 -12.94 -0.80 -21.47
C THR A 349 -13.23 -1.33 -20.08
N GLY A 350 -12.19 -1.68 -19.30
CA GLY A 350 -12.32 -2.37 -18.01
C GLY A 350 -12.69 -3.86 -18.17
N ASN A 351 -12.82 -4.38 -19.39
CA ASN A 351 -13.21 -5.77 -19.59
C ASN A 351 -12.12 -6.74 -19.14
N ILE A 352 -12.49 -7.77 -18.39
CA ILE A 352 -11.60 -8.84 -18.00
C ILE A 352 -11.29 -9.71 -19.22
N ILE A 353 -10.02 -9.77 -19.59
CA ILE A 353 -9.52 -10.56 -20.73
C ILE A 353 -9.27 -12.00 -20.30
N ARG A 354 -8.60 -12.21 -19.14
CA ARG A 354 -8.24 -13.53 -18.64
C ARG A 354 -8.12 -13.56 -17.13
N ILE A 355 -8.52 -14.68 -16.51
CA ILE A 355 -8.31 -14.98 -15.10
C ILE A 355 -7.67 -16.37 -14.99
N THR A 356 -6.54 -16.47 -14.28
CA THR A 356 -5.83 -17.74 -14.03
C THR A 356 -5.47 -17.89 -12.57
N ASN A 357 -5.62 -19.09 -12.02
CA ASN A 357 -5.20 -19.40 -10.65
C ASN A 357 -3.68 -19.59 -10.59
N VAL A 358 -2.97 -18.70 -9.90
CA VAL A 358 -1.50 -18.77 -9.79
C VAL A 358 -1.02 -19.72 -8.69
N PHE A 359 -1.94 -20.25 -7.87
CA PHE A 359 -1.68 -21.25 -6.85
C PHE A 359 -2.03 -22.67 -7.30
N ASP A 360 -2.24 -22.90 -8.59
CA ASP A 360 -2.64 -24.20 -9.16
C ASP A 360 -1.72 -25.36 -8.77
N LYS A 361 -0.40 -25.13 -8.68
CA LYS A 361 0.62 -26.10 -8.23
C LYS A 361 0.70 -26.28 -6.71
N ILE A 362 -0.02 -25.48 -5.93
CA ILE A 362 -0.07 -25.59 -4.48
C ILE A 362 -1.25 -26.47 -4.07
N LYS A 363 -1.07 -27.31 -3.06
CA LYS A 363 -2.13 -28.17 -2.52
C LYS A 363 -3.34 -27.33 -2.10
N LYS A 364 -4.55 -27.73 -2.51
CA LYS A 364 -5.81 -26.95 -2.34
C LYS A 364 -6.04 -26.49 -0.89
N ASN A 365 -5.77 -27.35 0.11
CA ASN A 365 -5.94 -27.04 1.52
C ASN A 365 -4.91 -26.03 2.09
N LYS A 366 -3.88 -25.65 1.32
CA LYS A 366 -2.88 -24.66 1.72
C LYS A 366 -3.10 -23.31 1.04
N ARG A 367 -3.86 -23.25 -0.06
CA ARG A 367 -4.02 -22.02 -0.87
C ARG A 367 -4.64 -20.88 -0.09
N SER A 368 -5.67 -21.15 0.71
CA SER A 368 -6.38 -20.13 1.51
C SER A 368 -5.53 -19.45 2.60
N LYS A 369 -4.37 -20.05 2.92
CA LYS A 369 -3.43 -19.54 3.93
C LYS A 369 -2.28 -18.73 3.31
N ILE A 370 -2.27 -18.55 1.99
CA ILE A 370 -1.20 -17.87 1.27
C ILE A 370 -1.77 -16.62 0.64
N LYS A 371 -1.13 -15.48 0.91
CA LYS A 371 -1.53 -14.20 0.33
C LYS A 371 -0.43 -13.66 -0.58
N PRO A 372 -0.78 -13.18 -1.77
CA PRO A 372 0.13 -12.41 -2.59
C PRO A 372 0.60 -11.14 -1.86
N VAL A 373 1.87 -10.80 -1.99
CA VAL A 373 2.45 -9.57 -1.42
C VAL A 373 2.71 -8.54 -2.51
N GLY A 374 3.18 -9.00 -3.67
CA GLY A 374 3.41 -8.13 -4.80
C GLY A 374 4.10 -8.86 -5.94
N PHE A 375 4.12 -8.25 -7.10
CA PHE A 375 4.69 -8.85 -8.29
C PHE A 375 5.41 -7.84 -9.18
N ILE A 376 6.17 -8.36 -10.14
CA ILE A 376 6.75 -7.60 -11.23
C ILE A 376 6.64 -8.40 -12.53
N VAL A 377 6.40 -7.70 -13.64
CA VAL A 377 6.29 -8.31 -14.96
C VAL A 377 7.65 -8.22 -15.65
N GLY A 378 8.28 -9.37 -15.84
CA GLY A 378 9.57 -9.50 -16.54
C GLY A 378 9.43 -9.66 -18.06
N THR A 379 10.45 -10.22 -18.67
CA THR A 379 10.48 -10.43 -20.13
C THR A 379 9.52 -11.52 -20.58
N LYS A 380 9.51 -12.66 -19.90
CA LYS A 380 8.66 -13.84 -20.22
C LYS A 380 7.76 -14.23 -19.06
N ASN A 381 8.16 -13.92 -17.83
CA ASN A 381 7.49 -14.34 -16.62
C ASN A 381 7.06 -13.16 -15.75
N ILE A 382 5.99 -13.38 -14.99
CA ILE A 382 5.62 -12.57 -13.84
C ILE A 382 6.25 -13.24 -12.62
N TYR A 383 6.86 -12.44 -11.75
CA TYR A 383 7.52 -12.87 -10.52
C TYR A 383 6.66 -12.39 -9.35
N LEU A 384 5.93 -13.32 -8.74
CA LEU A 384 4.99 -13.05 -7.65
C LEU A 384 5.57 -13.53 -6.32
N THR A 385 5.57 -12.67 -5.31
CA THR A 385 5.96 -13.01 -3.93
C THR A 385 4.77 -13.20 -3.02
N THR A 386 4.94 -13.95 -1.93
CA THR A 386 3.87 -14.29 -1.00
C THR A 386 4.29 -14.05 0.46
N ASP A 387 3.28 -13.98 1.34
CA ASP A 387 3.42 -13.76 2.78
C ASP A 387 4.08 -14.94 3.54
N ASN A 388 4.14 -16.10 2.93
CA ASN A 388 4.83 -17.28 3.45
C ASN A 388 6.18 -17.57 2.75
N GLY A 389 6.75 -16.56 2.08
CA GLY A 389 8.11 -16.62 1.54
C GLY A 389 8.30 -17.40 0.24
N LEU A 390 7.25 -17.57 -0.57
CA LEU A 390 7.37 -18.15 -1.90
C LEU A 390 7.59 -17.07 -2.96
N LEU A 391 8.42 -17.39 -3.95
CA LEU A 391 8.52 -16.69 -5.22
C LEU A 391 7.96 -17.60 -6.31
N ILE A 392 6.86 -17.18 -6.91
CA ILE A 392 6.12 -17.93 -7.92
C ILE A 392 6.40 -17.31 -9.29
N LEU A 393 6.86 -18.10 -10.22
CA LEU A 393 7.05 -17.72 -11.62
C LEU A 393 5.80 -18.07 -12.40
N ILE A 394 5.26 -17.10 -13.12
CA ILE A 394 4.04 -17.24 -13.90
C ILE A 394 4.38 -16.87 -15.34
N ASP A 395 4.14 -17.74 -16.28
CA ASP A 395 4.32 -17.47 -17.70
C ASP A 395 3.30 -16.40 -18.17
N ILE A 396 3.76 -15.31 -18.74
CA ILE A 396 2.90 -14.19 -19.16
C ILE A 396 1.88 -14.65 -20.19
N SER A 397 2.33 -15.43 -21.17
CA SER A 397 1.48 -15.84 -22.28
C SER A 397 0.28 -16.65 -21.82
N SER A 398 0.49 -17.67 -20.99
CA SER A 398 -0.56 -18.58 -20.52
C SER A 398 -1.20 -18.17 -19.19
N GLY A 399 -0.51 -17.35 -18.37
CA GLY A 399 -0.91 -17.02 -17.00
C GLY A 399 -0.75 -18.18 -16.01
N ARG A 400 -0.11 -19.28 -16.40
CA ARG A 400 0.08 -20.46 -15.56
C ARG A 400 1.38 -20.38 -14.79
N SER A 401 1.38 -20.92 -13.56
CA SER A 401 2.59 -21.04 -12.75
C SER A 401 3.56 -22.03 -13.41
N SER A 402 4.78 -21.58 -13.69
CA SER A 402 5.85 -22.42 -14.26
C SER A 402 6.67 -23.10 -13.15
N SER A 403 7.06 -22.33 -12.13
CA SER A 403 7.83 -22.84 -10.98
C SER A 403 7.55 -22.08 -9.70
N ILE A 404 7.93 -22.68 -8.56
CA ILE A 404 7.80 -22.09 -7.22
C ILE A 404 9.14 -22.28 -6.52
N LEU A 405 9.71 -21.16 -6.04
CA LEU A 405 10.94 -21.12 -5.26
C LEU A 405 10.62 -20.70 -3.82
N LYS A 406 11.08 -21.48 -2.84
CA LYS A 406 11.04 -21.11 -1.43
C LYS A 406 12.22 -20.19 -1.12
N VAL A 407 11.94 -18.92 -0.85
CA VAL A 407 12.95 -17.88 -0.55
C VAL A 407 13.15 -17.76 0.95
N ASP A 408 12.05 -17.81 1.72
CA ASP A 408 12.05 -17.74 3.18
C ASP A 408 10.89 -18.55 3.79
N ASN A 409 10.82 -18.62 5.12
CA ASN A 409 9.70 -19.23 5.86
C ASN A 409 8.62 -18.19 6.23
N GLU A 410 8.95 -16.91 6.12
CA GLU A 410 8.12 -15.77 6.49
C GLU A 410 7.86 -14.88 5.27
N LYS A 411 7.08 -13.82 5.47
CA LYS A 411 6.78 -12.82 4.44
C LYS A 411 8.07 -12.30 3.79
N ILE A 412 8.02 -12.13 2.49
CA ILE A 412 9.04 -11.45 1.70
C ILE A 412 8.41 -10.27 0.96
N SER A 413 9.19 -9.22 0.68
CA SER A 413 8.69 -8.07 -0.04
C SER A 413 8.29 -8.40 -1.48
N ARG A 414 7.56 -7.49 -2.13
CA ARG A 414 7.47 -7.49 -3.59
C ARG A 414 8.88 -7.50 -4.21
N PRO A 415 9.06 -8.06 -5.43
CA PRO A 415 10.36 -8.06 -6.08
C PRO A 415 10.67 -6.69 -6.70
N PHE A 416 11.96 -6.37 -6.79
CA PHE A 416 12.51 -5.19 -7.45
C PHE A 416 13.56 -5.63 -8.48
N ILE A 417 13.65 -4.93 -9.60
CA ILE A 417 14.63 -5.24 -10.64
C ILE A 417 15.55 -4.02 -10.85
N LEU A 418 16.84 -4.28 -10.80
CA LEU A 418 17.87 -3.32 -11.18
C LEU A 418 18.95 -4.04 -11.98
N ASN A 419 19.26 -3.52 -13.18
CA ASN A 419 20.34 -4.03 -14.05
C ASN A 419 20.30 -5.57 -14.21
N LYS A 420 19.13 -6.11 -14.59
CA LYS A 420 18.88 -7.55 -14.78
C LYS A 420 19.09 -8.40 -13.52
N ASN A 421 19.02 -7.83 -12.35
CA ASN A 421 19.02 -8.58 -11.09
C ASN A 421 17.71 -8.36 -10.35
N LEU A 422 17.21 -9.40 -9.72
CA LEU A 422 16.01 -9.38 -8.90
C LEU A 422 16.40 -9.26 -7.43
N PHE A 423 15.76 -8.33 -6.73
CA PHE A 423 15.99 -8.08 -5.31
C PHE A 423 14.72 -8.33 -4.52
N ILE A 424 14.84 -9.01 -3.39
CA ILE A 424 13.75 -9.29 -2.46
C ILE A 424 14.22 -8.95 -1.05
N ILE A 425 13.42 -8.21 -0.30
CA ILE A 425 13.66 -7.93 1.12
C ILE A 425 13.07 -9.08 1.94
N LYS A 426 13.85 -9.55 2.89
CA LYS A 426 13.46 -10.47 3.96
C LYS A 426 13.57 -9.72 5.29
N ASP A 427 13.17 -10.35 6.39
CA ASP A 427 13.24 -9.77 7.73
C ASP A 427 14.59 -9.10 8.07
N ASN A 428 15.71 -9.70 7.70
CA ASN A 428 17.05 -9.25 8.11
C ASN A 428 18.04 -9.04 6.96
N SER A 429 17.59 -9.08 5.74
CA SER A 429 18.46 -8.89 4.56
C SER A 429 17.70 -8.63 3.27
N ILE A 430 18.38 -8.02 2.31
CA ILE A 430 17.97 -8.02 0.91
C ILE A 430 18.77 -9.10 0.20
N ILE A 431 18.10 -10.00 -0.49
CA ILE A 431 18.74 -10.98 -1.37
C ILE A 431 18.75 -10.47 -2.81
N LYS A 432 19.83 -10.76 -3.51
CA LYS A 432 20.01 -10.48 -4.93
C LYS A 432 20.07 -11.79 -5.69
N LEU A 433 19.19 -11.94 -6.66
CA LEU A 433 19.07 -13.11 -7.55
C LEU A 433 19.40 -12.69 -8.98
N ASN A 434 19.98 -13.63 -9.75
CA ASN A 434 20.29 -13.46 -11.17
C ASN A 434 19.36 -14.30 -12.02
#